data_5b1b5a4f0134a76a9af6f9308ba2ffa7
#
_entry.id   5b1b5a4f0134a76a9af6f9308ba2ffa7
#
_cell.length_a   1.000
_cell.length_b   1.000
_cell.length_c   1.000
_cell.angle_alpha   90.00
_cell.angle_beta   90.00
_cell.angle_gamma   90.00
#
_symmetry.space_group_name_H-M   'P 1'
#
loop_
_entity.id
_entity.type
_entity.pdbx_description
1 polymer ?
#
loop_
_entity_poly.entity_id
_entity_poly.type
_entity_poly.pdbx_seq_one_letter_code
_entity_poly.pdbx_strand_id
1 'polypeptide(L)'
;FKAVTSIRSQTQQFWRSMTVPYPEPGLRLIRRDDLALFEEKMASLRLELDEKVTNLDEHYADLKAAARRRLGQLYNASDYPTTLVGLFSIAWEYPNVEPPPYLQQLSPALFEEESRRIAARFDEAVALAEQAFTEELSKLVSHLTERLSGNEDGKPKVFRDSAVANLSEFFTRFQHLNLRSNEELDGLVEQAQRIVRNVQPQELRDNQNIRQRIASQLAGVQSQIEGMLVDRPRRNILRRSK
;
A
#
# COMPACT_ATOMS: atom_id res chain seq x y z
N PHE A 1 -2.10 -22.98 -7.46
CA PHE A 1 -1.34 -22.15 -6.50
C PHE A 1 -1.40 -20.65 -6.84
N LYS A 2 -1.27 -20.25 -8.13
CA LYS A 2 -1.35 -18.82 -8.53
C LYS A 2 -2.64 -18.13 -8.07
N ALA A 3 -3.79 -18.82 -8.11
CA ALA A 3 -5.05 -18.27 -7.65
C ALA A 3 -5.01 -17.92 -6.15
N VAL A 4 -4.51 -18.81 -5.31
CA VAL A 4 -4.34 -18.59 -3.86
C VAL A 4 -3.41 -17.41 -3.57
N THR A 5 -2.27 -17.33 -4.26
CA THR A 5 -1.34 -16.19 -4.10
C THR A 5 -1.93 -14.87 -4.61
N SER A 6 -2.80 -14.92 -5.62
CA SER A 6 -3.53 -13.74 -6.11
C SER A 6 -4.46 -13.17 -5.03
N ILE A 7 -5.21 -14.02 -4.33
CA ILE A 7 -6.09 -13.56 -3.23
C ILE A 7 -5.27 -12.91 -2.12
N ARG A 8 -4.13 -13.49 -1.75
CA ARG A 8 -3.21 -12.84 -0.78
C ARG A 8 -2.81 -11.43 -1.21
N SER A 9 -2.45 -11.27 -2.49
CA SER A 9 -2.04 -9.96 -3.02
C SER A 9 -3.20 -8.96 -3.02
N GLN A 10 -4.40 -9.40 -3.42
CA GLN A 10 -5.61 -8.58 -3.40
C GLN A 10 -5.97 -8.15 -1.97
N THR A 11 -5.90 -9.08 -1.00
CA THR A 11 -6.16 -8.78 0.42
C THR A 11 -5.19 -7.72 0.95
N GLN A 12 -3.90 -7.87 0.67
CA GLN A 12 -2.89 -6.89 1.11
C GLN A 12 -3.07 -5.53 0.44
N GLN A 13 -3.41 -5.51 -0.85
CA GLN A 13 -3.68 -4.28 -1.58
C GLN A 13 -4.93 -3.59 -1.03
N PHE A 14 -6.02 -4.32 -0.82
CA PHE A 14 -7.25 -3.78 -0.26
C PHE A 14 -7.02 -3.22 1.15
N TRP A 15 -6.38 -3.99 2.04
CA TRP A 15 -6.04 -3.53 3.38
C TRP A 15 -5.26 -2.21 3.36
N ARG A 16 -4.25 -2.09 2.49
CA ARG A 16 -3.44 -0.87 2.36
C ARG A 16 -4.23 0.29 1.75
N SER A 17 -5.17 0.02 0.85
CA SER A 17 -5.97 1.08 0.22
C SER A 17 -7.00 1.71 1.15
N MET A 18 -7.41 0.98 2.20
CA MET A 18 -8.43 1.42 3.16
C MET A 18 -7.85 1.94 4.48
N THR A 19 -6.51 1.91 4.64
CA THR A 19 -5.87 2.20 5.93
C THR A 19 -4.61 3.02 5.77
N VAL A 20 -4.26 3.78 6.81
CA VAL A 20 -2.98 4.50 6.91
C VAL A 20 -2.02 3.80 7.88
N PRO A 21 -0.68 3.95 7.74
CA PRO A 21 0.28 3.31 8.63
C PRO A 21 0.14 3.78 10.09
N TYR A 22 0.55 2.92 11.00
CA TYR A 22 0.70 3.19 12.43
C TYR A 22 2.13 2.81 12.87
N PRO A 23 2.71 3.43 13.92
CA PRO A 23 4.11 3.19 14.31
C PRO A 23 4.44 1.75 14.69
N GLU A 24 3.47 0.98 15.18
CA GLU A 24 3.65 -0.44 15.49
C GLU A 24 3.57 -1.30 14.24
N PRO A 25 4.57 -2.19 13.99
CA PRO A 25 4.55 -3.09 12.85
C PRO A 25 3.29 -3.98 12.84
N GLY A 26 2.65 -4.07 11.68
CA GLY A 26 1.44 -4.87 11.51
C GLY A 26 0.14 -4.15 11.86
N LEU A 27 0.19 -3.00 12.52
CA LEU A 27 -0.97 -2.17 12.80
C LEU A 27 -1.15 -1.09 11.74
N ARG A 28 -2.41 -0.75 11.47
CA ARG A 28 -2.78 0.36 10.59
C ARG A 28 -4.09 0.98 11.11
N LEU A 29 -4.27 2.27 10.85
CA LEU A 29 -5.49 2.97 11.23
C LEU A 29 -6.50 2.90 10.09
N ILE A 30 -7.75 2.63 10.43
CA ILE A 30 -8.90 2.67 9.52
C ILE A 30 -9.89 3.73 10.00
N ARG A 31 -10.55 4.39 9.07
CA ARG A 31 -11.63 5.31 9.40
C ARG A 31 -12.85 4.53 9.89
N ARG A 32 -13.51 5.07 10.91
CA ARG A 32 -14.70 4.45 11.49
C ARG A 32 -15.79 4.20 10.44
N ASP A 33 -15.98 5.13 9.53
CA ASP A 33 -17.02 5.06 8.50
C ASP A 33 -16.75 3.97 7.45
N ASP A 34 -15.51 3.52 7.34
CA ASP A 34 -15.07 2.51 6.38
C ASP A 34 -15.11 1.07 6.95
N LEU A 35 -15.35 0.91 8.25
CA LEU A 35 -15.31 -0.39 8.92
C LEU A 35 -16.26 -1.41 8.30
N ALA A 36 -17.50 -1.01 8.02
CA ALA A 36 -18.50 -1.93 7.45
C ALA A 36 -18.08 -2.43 6.06
N LEU A 37 -17.59 -1.53 5.19
CA LEU A 37 -17.09 -1.88 3.86
C LEU A 37 -15.85 -2.78 3.95
N PHE A 38 -14.98 -2.48 4.90
CA PHE A 38 -13.76 -3.26 5.13
C PHE A 38 -14.10 -4.69 5.56
N GLU A 39 -14.99 -4.86 6.54
CA GLU A 39 -15.45 -6.16 7.03
C GLU A 39 -16.09 -7.00 5.92
N GLU A 40 -17.01 -6.41 5.15
CA GLU A 40 -17.67 -7.09 4.04
C GLU A 40 -16.66 -7.60 3.01
N LYS A 41 -15.74 -6.74 2.59
CA LYS A 41 -14.75 -7.11 1.59
C LYS A 41 -13.74 -8.14 2.10
N MET A 42 -13.28 -8.01 3.34
CA MET A 42 -12.36 -8.99 3.95
C MET A 42 -13.02 -10.35 4.11
N ALA A 43 -14.30 -10.39 4.53
CA ALA A 43 -15.08 -11.62 4.59
C ALA A 43 -15.24 -12.26 3.20
N SER A 44 -15.54 -11.45 2.17
CA SER A 44 -15.62 -11.93 0.78
C SER A 44 -14.29 -12.53 0.29
N LEU A 45 -13.16 -11.86 0.56
CA LEU A 45 -11.83 -12.36 0.17
C LEU A 45 -11.46 -13.66 0.91
N ARG A 46 -11.89 -13.82 2.16
CA ARG A 46 -11.72 -15.07 2.92
C ARG A 46 -12.49 -16.21 2.29
N LEU A 47 -13.76 -16.00 1.94
CA LEU A 47 -14.59 -17.01 1.26
C LEU A 47 -13.99 -17.39 -0.11
N GLU A 48 -13.50 -16.39 -0.87
CA GLU A 48 -12.83 -16.65 -2.14
C GLU A 48 -11.53 -17.45 -1.95
N LEU A 49 -10.76 -17.17 -0.90
CA LEU A 49 -9.57 -17.97 -0.55
C LEU A 49 -9.94 -19.42 -0.29
N ASP A 50 -10.95 -19.66 0.54
CA ASP A 50 -11.40 -21.02 0.90
C ASP A 50 -11.85 -21.80 -0.34
N GLU A 51 -12.58 -21.16 -1.26
CA GLU A 51 -12.95 -21.74 -2.55
C GLU A 51 -11.73 -22.11 -3.40
N LYS A 52 -10.76 -21.19 -3.54
CA LYS A 52 -9.54 -21.44 -4.34
C LYS A 52 -8.64 -22.52 -3.73
N VAL A 53 -8.60 -22.59 -2.39
CA VAL A 53 -7.87 -23.66 -1.68
C VAL A 53 -8.55 -25.00 -1.91
N THR A 54 -9.87 -25.09 -1.78
CA THR A 54 -10.64 -26.31 -2.05
C THR A 54 -10.43 -26.81 -3.48
N ASN A 55 -10.56 -25.93 -4.47
CA ASN A 55 -10.27 -26.27 -5.88
C ASN A 55 -8.83 -26.74 -6.10
N LEU A 56 -7.86 -26.16 -5.38
CA LEU A 56 -6.47 -26.60 -5.47
C LEU A 56 -6.26 -27.97 -4.81
N ASP A 57 -6.95 -28.23 -3.71
CA ASP A 57 -6.88 -29.50 -2.97
C ASP A 57 -7.43 -30.67 -3.75
N GLU A 58 -8.53 -30.47 -4.51
CA GLU A 58 -9.11 -31.49 -5.41
C GLU A 58 -8.06 -32.03 -6.42
N HIS A 59 -7.12 -31.18 -6.86
CA HIS A 59 -6.06 -31.54 -7.80
C HIS A 59 -4.70 -31.82 -7.11
N TYR A 60 -4.67 -31.80 -5.78
CA TYR A 60 -3.40 -31.85 -5.04
C TYR A 60 -2.71 -33.21 -5.15
N ALA A 61 -3.47 -34.29 -5.26
CA ALA A 61 -2.90 -35.62 -5.47
C ALA A 61 -2.11 -35.70 -6.80
N ASP A 62 -2.65 -35.15 -7.87
CA ASP A 62 -1.98 -35.09 -9.18
C ASP A 62 -0.73 -34.22 -9.16
N LEU A 63 -0.80 -33.09 -8.45
CA LEU A 63 0.35 -32.21 -8.26
C LEU A 63 1.47 -32.90 -7.48
N LYS A 64 1.16 -33.66 -6.42
CA LYS A 64 2.15 -34.50 -5.69
C LYS A 64 2.76 -35.56 -6.58
N ALA A 65 1.96 -36.25 -7.38
CA ALA A 65 2.44 -37.24 -8.34
C ALA A 65 3.36 -36.63 -9.39
N ALA A 66 3.02 -35.44 -9.91
CA ALA A 66 3.87 -34.72 -10.85
C ALA A 66 5.18 -34.24 -10.20
N ALA A 67 5.13 -33.75 -8.95
CA ALA A 67 6.32 -33.38 -8.17
C ALA A 67 7.25 -34.58 -7.96
N ARG A 68 6.69 -35.75 -7.60
CA ARG A 68 7.45 -37.00 -7.43
C ARG A 68 8.17 -37.41 -8.73
N ARG A 69 7.50 -37.34 -9.86
CA ARG A 69 8.13 -37.65 -11.17
C ARG A 69 9.27 -36.69 -11.50
N ARG A 70 9.07 -35.38 -11.22
CA ARG A 70 10.06 -34.34 -11.53
C ARG A 70 11.27 -34.36 -10.61
N LEU A 71 11.08 -34.58 -9.31
CA LEU A 71 12.12 -34.52 -8.29
C LEU A 71 12.87 -35.85 -8.13
N GLY A 72 12.27 -36.98 -8.54
CA GLY A 72 12.90 -38.31 -8.41
C GLY A 72 13.35 -38.60 -6.97
N GLN A 73 14.64 -38.80 -6.77
CA GLN A 73 15.23 -39.08 -5.46
C GLN A 73 15.18 -37.89 -4.49
N LEU A 74 15.00 -36.69 -4.95
CA LEU A 74 14.82 -35.47 -4.11
C LEU A 74 13.42 -35.33 -3.56
N TYR A 75 12.47 -36.17 -4.00
CA TYR A 75 11.11 -36.13 -3.48
C TYR A 75 11.02 -36.75 -2.10
N ASN A 76 10.58 -35.95 -1.13
CA ASN A 76 10.28 -36.43 0.21
C ASN A 76 8.78 -36.27 0.49
N ALA A 77 8.05 -37.37 0.71
CA ALA A 77 6.63 -37.36 0.92
C ALA A 77 6.20 -36.60 2.19
N SER A 78 7.07 -36.51 3.20
CA SER A 78 6.79 -35.77 4.45
C SER A 78 6.72 -34.24 4.26
N ASP A 79 7.27 -33.70 3.17
CA ASP A 79 7.21 -32.28 2.86
C ASP A 79 5.84 -31.85 2.29
N TYR A 80 4.98 -32.84 2.00
CA TYR A 80 3.69 -32.62 1.39
C TYR A 80 2.57 -32.99 2.37
N PRO A 81 1.78 -32.03 2.87
CA PRO A 81 0.67 -32.32 3.76
C PRO A 81 -0.39 -33.21 3.08
N THR A 82 -1.25 -33.83 3.88
CA THR A 82 -2.30 -34.70 3.37
C THR A 82 -3.35 -33.89 2.57
N THR A 83 -3.72 -32.73 3.07
CA THR A 83 -4.66 -31.77 2.46
C THR A 83 -4.12 -30.34 2.59
N LEU A 84 -4.55 -29.46 1.71
CA LEU A 84 -4.26 -28.03 1.75
C LEU A 84 -5.34 -27.24 2.49
N VAL A 85 -6.50 -27.85 2.73
CA VAL A 85 -7.62 -27.24 3.45
C VAL A 85 -7.18 -26.89 4.88
N GLY A 86 -7.43 -25.65 5.29
CA GLY A 86 -7.04 -25.13 6.60
C GLY A 86 -5.58 -24.66 6.74
N LEU A 87 -4.73 -24.83 5.69
CA LEU A 87 -3.35 -24.34 5.72
C LEU A 87 -3.22 -22.86 5.29
N PHE A 88 -4.27 -22.29 4.72
CA PHE A 88 -4.32 -20.91 4.29
C PHE A 88 -5.47 -20.21 4.99
N SER A 89 -5.21 -19.03 5.56
CA SER A 89 -6.26 -18.25 6.22
C SER A 89 -6.02 -16.75 6.04
N ILE A 90 -7.11 -15.98 6.07
CA ILE A 90 -7.11 -14.53 6.21
C ILE A 90 -7.73 -14.23 7.56
N ALA A 91 -6.95 -13.59 8.44
CA ALA A 91 -7.41 -13.12 9.74
C ALA A 91 -7.04 -11.64 9.92
N TRP A 92 -7.89 -10.92 10.62
CA TRP A 92 -7.65 -9.53 11.03
C TRP A 92 -8.23 -9.31 12.42
N GLU A 93 -7.67 -8.34 13.13
CA GLU A 93 -8.04 -8.02 14.51
C GLU A 93 -8.09 -6.50 14.68
N TYR A 94 -8.85 -6.04 15.66
CA TYR A 94 -8.93 -4.65 16.07
C TYR A 94 -8.39 -4.51 17.49
N PRO A 95 -7.06 -4.41 17.66
CA PRO A 95 -6.49 -4.28 18.99
C PRO A 95 -6.89 -2.93 19.62
N ASN A 96 -7.15 -2.95 20.92
CA ASN A 96 -7.37 -1.71 21.67
C ASN A 96 -6.02 -1.02 21.90
N VAL A 97 -5.93 0.25 21.50
CA VAL A 97 -4.74 1.10 21.69
C VAL A 97 -4.91 2.10 22.85
N GLU A 98 -6.08 2.11 23.53
CA GLU A 98 -6.32 2.95 24.69
C GLU A 98 -5.63 2.42 25.95
N PRO A 99 -5.23 3.30 26.89
CA PRO A 99 -4.69 2.85 28.17
C PRO A 99 -5.74 2.02 28.89
N PRO A 100 -5.37 0.87 29.52
CA PRO A 100 -6.32 0.07 30.26
C PRO A 100 -7.01 0.88 31.34
N PRO A 101 -8.36 0.89 31.45
CA PRO A 101 -9.08 1.72 32.41
C PRO A 101 -8.73 1.46 33.88
N TYR A 102 -8.30 0.23 34.20
CA TYR A 102 -7.90 -0.11 35.56
C TYR A 102 -6.64 0.65 36.01
N LEU A 103 -5.79 1.12 35.11
CA LEU A 103 -4.61 1.92 35.45
C LEU A 103 -5.01 3.25 36.12
N GLN A 104 -6.15 3.82 35.70
CA GLN A 104 -6.65 5.06 36.31
C GLN A 104 -6.95 4.90 37.81
N GLN A 105 -7.42 3.72 38.23
CA GLN A 105 -7.70 3.41 39.63
C GLN A 105 -6.44 3.02 40.40
N LEU A 106 -5.51 2.30 39.79
CA LEU A 106 -4.29 1.81 40.44
C LEU A 106 -3.21 2.90 40.56
N SER A 107 -3.02 3.68 39.51
CA SER A 107 -2.02 4.75 39.43
C SER A 107 -2.42 5.80 38.43
N PRO A 108 -3.08 6.89 38.84
CA PRO A 108 -3.46 7.99 37.92
C PRO A 108 -2.27 8.55 37.12
N ALA A 109 -1.10 8.66 37.78
CA ALA A 109 0.11 9.17 37.11
C ALA A 109 0.58 8.27 35.95
N LEU A 110 0.52 6.95 36.16
CA LEU A 110 0.86 5.98 35.11
C LEU A 110 -0.17 6.01 33.95
N PHE A 111 -1.45 6.17 34.27
CA PHE A 111 -2.50 6.33 33.28
C PHE A 111 -2.27 7.57 32.40
N GLU A 112 -1.91 8.69 33.01
CA GLU A 112 -1.59 9.93 32.27
C GLU A 112 -0.33 9.78 31.40
N GLU A 113 0.69 9.08 31.91
CA GLU A 113 1.91 8.81 31.12
C GLU A 113 1.59 7.94 29.90
N GLU A 114 0.83 6.86 30.06
CA GLU A 114 0.39 6.00 28.95
C GLU A 114 -0.49 6.76 27.96
N SER A 115 -1.40 7.60 28.44
CA SER A 115 -2.26 8.43 27.59
C SER A 115 -1.42 9.38 26.71
N ARG A 116 -0.41 10.03 27.31
CA ARG A 116 0.53 10.88 26.54
C ARG A 116 1.34 10.09 25.52
N ARG A 117 1.78 8.88 25.88
CA ARG A 117 2.53 8.00 24.97
C ARG A 117 1.67 7.58 23.78
N ILE A 118 0.40 7.27 24.02
CA ILE A 118 -0.54 6.92 22.94
C ILE A 118 -0.82 8.13 22.06
N ALA A 119 -1.05 9.31 22.63
CA ALA A 119 -1.22 10.53 21.84
C ALA A 119 -0.02 10.80 20.92
N ALA A 120 1.21 10.70 21.45
CA ALA A 120 2.42 10.84 20.63
C ALA A 120 2.53 9.81 19.51
N ARG A 121 2.02 8.58 19.70
CA ARG A 121 1.95 7.56 18.63
C ARG A 121 0.95 7.92 17.54
N PHE A 122 -0.17 8.56 17.89
CA PHE A 122 -1.11 9.08 16.88
C PHE A 122 -0.50 10.22 16.07
N ASP A 123 0.24 11.14 16.70
CA ASP A 123 0.97 12.20 16.01
C ASP A 123 2.03 11.60 15.06
N GLU A 124 2.75 10.57 15.51
CA GLU A 124 3.69 9.83 14.66
C GLU A 124 2.96 9.13 13.50
N ALA A 125 1.77 8.57 13.71
CA ALA A 125 0.97 7.94 12.67
C ALA A 125 0.55 8.94 11.59
N VAL A 126 0.19 10.17 11.97
CA VAL A 126 -0.10 11.25 11.02
C VAL A 126 1.14 11.54 10.15
N ALA A 127 2.30 11.71 10.77
CA ALA A 127 3.55 11.95 10.04
C ALA A 127 3.94 10.80 9.12
N LEU A 128 3.72 9.55 9.54
CA LEU A 128 3.94 8.35 8.71
C LEU A 128 2.98 8.27 7.52
N ALA A 129 1.71 8.66 7.71
CA ALA A 129 0.74 8.70 6.63
C ALA A 129 1.14 9.75 5.57
N GLU A 130 1.50 10.96 5.99
CA GLU A 130 1.99 12.01 5.09
C GLU A 130 3.25 11.57 4.34
N GLN A 131 4.20 10.97 5.04
CA GLN A 131 5.42 10.45 4.42
C GLN A 131 5.09 9.38 3.36
N ALA A 132 4.22 8.44 3.69
CA ALA A 132 3.82 7.38 2.76
C ALA A 132 3.15 7.95 1.50
N PHE A 133 2.27 8.94 1.62
CA PHE A 133 1.65 9.62 0.48
C PHE A 133 2.66 10.42 -0.34
N THR A 134 3.58 11.14 0.32
CA THR A 134 4.63 11.91 -0.36
C THR A 134 5.55 10.99 -1.17
N GLU A 135 6.00 9.88 -0.57
CA GLU A 135 6.86 8.90 -1.25
C GLU A 135 6.16 8.22 -2.42
N GLU A 136 4.86 7.91 -2.27
CA GLU A 136 4.09 7.28 -3.32
C GLU A 136 3.83 8.24 -4.48
N LEU A 137 3.43 9.49 -4.19
CA LEU A 137 3.27 10.53 -5.21
C LEU A 137 4.59 10.74 -5.97
N SER A 138 5.71 10.83 -5.26
CA SER A 138 7.04 10.95 -5.85
C SER A 138 7.32 9.82 -6.85
N LYS A 139 7.10 8.57 -6.45
CA LYS A 139 7.31 7.39 -7.31
C LYS A 139 6.43 7.41 -8.55
N LEU A 140 5.14 7.74 -8.40
CA LEU A 140 4.18 7.75 -9.51
C LEU A 140 4.48 8.88 -10.49
N VAL A 141 4.75 10.09 -10.00
CA VAL A 141 5.10 11.26 -10.80
C VAL A 141 6.42 11.03 -11.53
N SER A 142 7.47 10.59 -10.82
CA SER A 142 8.77 10.28 -11.41
C SER A 142 8.66 9.22 -12.51
N HIS A 143 7.95 8.12 -12.25
CA HIS A 143 7.74 7.07 -13.24
C HIS A 143 7.02 7.59 -14.50
N LEU A 144 5.95 8.37 -14.35
CA LEU A 144 5.23 8.93 -15.49
C LEU A 144 6.09 9.94 -16.24
N THR A 145 6.78 10.86 -15.55
CA THR A 145 7.69 11.86 -16.14
C THR A 145 8.79 11.19 -16.95
N GLU A 146 9.44 10.16 -16.39
CA GLU A 146 10.47 9.39 -17.11
C GLU A 146 9.94 8.75 -18.39
N ARG A 147 8.73 8.20 -18.35
CA ARG A 147 8.11 7.58 -19.54
C ARG A 147 7.73 8.60 -20.60
N LEU A 148 7.28 9.77 -20.18
CA LEU A 148 6.89 10.85 -21.11
C LEU A 148 8.08 11.60 -21.71
N SER A 149 9.20 11.72 -21.00
CA SER A 149 10.40 12.43 -21.47
C SER A 149 11.09 11.79 -22.68
N GLY A 150 10.84 10.51 -22.94
CA GLY A 150 11.43 9.78 -24.06
C GLY A 150 12.84 9.26 -23.79
N ASN A 151 13.50 8.71 -24.83
CA ASN A 151 14.90 8.31 -24.82
C ASN A 151 15.78 9.45 -25.31
N GLU A 152 17.09 9.35 -25.08
CA GLU A 152 18.10 10.29 -25.59
C GLU A 152 18.04 10.45 -27.14
N ASP A 153 17.55 9.42 -27.84
CA ASP A 153 17.34 9.41 -29.29
C ASP A 153 16.05 10.13 -29.74
N GLY A 154 15.33 10.81 -28.84
CA GLY A 154 14.07 11.52 -29.13
C GLY A 154 12.86 10.60 -29.37
N LYS A 155 13.03 9.28 -29.33
CA LYS A 155 11.94 8.33 -29.50
C LYS A 155 11.12 8.20 -28.22
N PRO A 156 9.77 8.14 -28.31
CA PRO A 156 8.93 7.97 -27.13
C PRO A 156 9.19 6.61 -26.47
N LYS A 157 9.41 6.63 -25.13
CA LYS A 157 9.37 5.39 -24.36
C LYS A 157 7.94 4.82 -24.39
N VAL A 158 7.81 3.52 -24.58
CA VAL A 158 6.51 2.85 -24.48
C VAL A 158 6.05 2.93 -23.02
N PHE A 159 4.90 3.52 -22.76
CA PHE A 159 4.26 3.48 -21.46
C PHE A 159 2.92 2.76 -21.54
N ARG A 160 2.55 2.11 -20.45
CA ARG A 160 1.26 1.41 -20.32
C ARG A 160 0.22 2.39 -19.76
N ASP A 161 -1.04 2.16 -20.10
CA ASP A 161 -2.18 2.94 -19.59
C ASP A 161 -2.23 2.96 -18.06
N SER A 162 -1.75 1.88 -17.43
CA SER A 162 -1.62 1.76 -15.99
C SER A 162 -0.78 2.88 -15.34
N ALA A 163 0.14 3.52 -16.07
CA ALA A 163 0.93 4.61 -15.50
C ALA A 163 0.06 5.84 -15.16
N VAL A 164 -0.94 6.14 -15.99
CA VAL A 164 -1.93 7.21 -15.75
C VAL A 164 -3.00 6.73 -14.78
N ALA A 165 -3.46 5.47 -14.92
CA ALA A 165 -4.47 4.89 -14.04
C ALA A 165 -4.01 4.85 -12.58
N ASN A 166 -2.78 4.42 -12.31
CA ASN A 166 -2.21 4.37 -10.95
C ASN A 166 -2.19 5.75 -10.27
N LEU A 167 -1.91 6.82 -11.04
CA LEU A 167 -1.96 8.18 -10.51
C LEU A 167 -3.41 8.58 -10.14
N SER A 168 -4.38 8.22 -10.99
CA SER A 168 -5.80 8.47 -10.72
C SER A 168 -6.32 7.70 -9.50
N GLU A 169 -5.91 6.45 -9.33
CA GLU A 169 -6.19 5.63 -8.14
C GLU A 169 -5.57 6.24 -6.89
N PHE A 170 -4.33 6.71 -6.99
CA PHE A 170 -3.66 7.42 -5.90
C PHE A 170 -4.45 8.66 -5.47
N PHE A 171 -4.90 9.51 -6.39
CA PHE A 171 -5.65 10.71 -6.05
C PHE A 171 -6.97 10.38 -5.35
N THR A 172 -7.69 9.36 -5.82
CA THR A 172 -8.93 8.91 -5.19
C THR A 172 -8.68 8.44 -3.76
N ARG A 173 -7.64 7.63 -3.56
CA ARG A 173 -7.27 7.13 -2.24
C ARG A 173 -6.75 8.25 -1.33
N PHE A 174 -5.93 9.16 -1.84
CA PHE A 174 -5.45 10.31 -1.10
C PHE A 174 -6.63 11.17 -0.60
N GLN A 175 -7.57 11.52 -1.46
CA GLN A 175 -8.76 12.30 -1.08
C GLN A 175 -9.58 11.60 0.01
N HIS A 176 -9.66 10.27 -0.03
CA HIS A 176 -10.40 9.48 0.94
C HIS A 176 -9.69 9.38 2.31
N LEU A 177 -8.38 9.17 2.31
CA LEU A 177 -7.58 8.90 3.53
C LEU A 177 -6.81 10.11 4.05
N ASN A 178 -6.83 11.24 3.33
CA ASN A 178 -6.09 12.44 3.70
C ASN A 178 -6.59 13.05 5.01
N LEU A 179 -5.67 13.26 5.95
CA LEU A 179 -5.93 13.84 7.26
C LEU A 179 -5.92 15.39 7.24
N ARG A 180 -5.59 15.99 6.08
CA ARG A 180 -5.43 17.45 5.89
C ARG A 180 -4.48 18.10 6.89
N SER A 181 -3.43 17.39 7.24
CA SER A 181 -2.41 17.82 8.20
C SER A 181 -1.22 18.53 7.53
N ASN A 182 -1.15 18.50 6.18
CA ASN A 182 -0.04 19.05 5.41
C ASN A 182 -0.55 19.76 4.14
N GLU A 183 -0.68 21.10 4.22
CA GLU A 183 -1.19 21.94 3.13
C GLU A 183 -0.29 21.91 1.88
N GLU A 184 1.04 21.76 2.06
CA GLU A 184 1.98 21.69 0.95
C GLU A 184 1.78 20.41 0.15
N LEU A 185 1.63 19.26 0.82
CA LEU A 185 1.32 17.99 0.17
C LEU A 185 -0.04 18.04 -0.53
N ASP A 186 -1.07 18.62 0.12
CA ASP A 186 -2.39 18.80 -0.47
C ASP A 186 -2.31 19.60 -1.77
N GLY A 187 -1.58 20.73 -1.76
CA GLY A 187 -1.36 21.57 -2.94
C GLY A 187 -0.65 20.83 -4.08
N LEU A 188 0.37 20.03 -3.77
CA LEU A 188 1.10 19.23 -4.77
C LEU A 188 0.25 18.12 -5.39
N VAL A 189 -0.58 17.44 -4.58
CA VAL A 189 -1.53 16.43 -5.07
C VAL A 189 -2.56 17.07 -6.00
N GLU A 190 -3.13 18.22 -5.62
CA GLU A 190 -4.07 18.96 -6.47
C GLU A 190 -3.41 19.44 -7.77
N GLN A 191 -2.16 19.89 -7.71
CA GLN A 191 -1.42 20.32 -8.89
C GLN A 191 -1.18 19.14 -9.84
N ALA A 192 -0.70 18.00 -9.32
CA ALA A 192 -0.49 16.80 -10.11
C ALA A 192 -1.81 16.31 -10.73
N GLN A 193 -2.90 16.31 -9.96
CA GLN A 193 -4.21 15.93 -10.45
C GLN A 193 -4.71 16.85 -11.59
N ARG A 194 -4.53 18.16 -11.47
CA ARG A 194 -4.91 19.12 -12.54
C ARG A 194 -4.11 18.88 -13.82
N ILE A 195 -2.83 18.54 -13.72
CA ILE A 195 -1.96 18.29 -14.88
C ILE A 195 -2.44 17.08 -15.68
N VAL A 196 -2.84 15.98 -15.01
CA VAL A 196 -3.25 14.74 -15.69
C VAL A 196 -4.77 14.65 -15.91
N ARG A 197 -5.54 15.59 -15.39
CA ARG A 197 -7.00 15.61 -15.55
C ARG A 197 -7.36 15.69 -17.04
N ASN A 198 -8.26 14.82 -17.46
CA ASN A 198 -8.74 14.70 -18.84
C ASN A 198 -7.66 14.34 -19.89
N VAL A 199 -6.48 13.90 -19.46
CA VAL A 199 -5.43 13.44 -20.36
C VAL A 199 -5.65 11.96 -20.68
N GLN A 200 -5.94 11.67 -21.94
CA GLN A 200 -6.08 10.28 -22.38
C GLN A 200 -4.71 9.66 -22.68
N PRO A 201 -4.45 8.40 -22.25
CA PRO A 201 -3.18 7.73 -22.56
C PRO A 201 -2.85 7.69 -24.05
N GLN A 202 -3.86 7.60 -24.91
CA GLN A 202 -3.68 7.62 -26.36
C GLN A 202 -3.20 8.99 -26.87
N GLU A 203 -3.72 10.10 -26.35
CA GLU A 203 -3.25 11.44 -26.71
C GLU A 203 -1.77 11.66 -26.35
N LEU A 204 -1.32 11.09 -25.24
CA LEU A 204 0.09 11.12 -24.82
C LEU A 204 0.99 10.30 -25.78
N ARG A 205 0.45 9.28 -26.45
CA ARG A 205 1.18 8.50 -27.45
C ARG A 205 1.26 9.22 -28.79
N ASP A 206 0.16 9.81 -29.21
CA ASP A 206 -0.02 10.34 -30.57
C ASP A 206 0.48 11.79 -30.70
N ASN A 207 0.48 12.56 -29.60
CA ASN A 207 0.81 13.99 -29.62
C ASN A 207 2.06 14.31 -28.79
N GLN A 208 3.18 14.57 -29.50
CA GLN A 208 4.45 14.90 -28.87
C GLN A 208 4.40 16.20 -28.06
N ASN A 209 3.67 17.20 -28.52
CA ASN A 209 3.56 18.50 -27.83
C ASN A 209 2.81 18.37 -26.50
N ILE A 210 1.72 17.60 -26.48
CA ILE A 210 0.96 17.32 -25.24
C ILE A 210 1.86 16.56 -24.28
N ARG A 211 2.56 15.52 -24.77
CA ARG A 211 3.47 14.70 -23.97
C ARG A 211 4.57 15.53 -23.33
N GLN A 212 5.25 16.38 -24.09
CA GLN A 212 6.33 17.22 -23.58
C GLN A 212 5.83 18.25 -22.55
N ARG A 213 4.68 18.87 -22.81
CA ARG A 213 4.05 19.79 -21.88
C ARG A 213 3.73 19.13 -20.55
N ILE A 214 3.08 17.97 -20.56
CA ILE A 214 2.74 17.20 -19.37
C ILE A 214 3.99 16.75 -18.62
N ALA A 215 5.01 16.24 -19.34
CA ALA A 215 6.29 15.86 -18.75
C ALA A 215 6.98 17.03 -18.04
N SER A 216 7.04 18.21 -18.66
CA SER A 216 7.63 19.41 -18.05
C SER A 216 6.86 19.88 -16.81
N GLN A 217 5.53 19.86 -16.86
CA GLN A 217 4.71 20.25 -15.71
C GLN A 217 4.86 19.26 -14.53
N LEU A 218 4.88 17.95 -14.82
CA LEU A 218 5.11 16.92 -13.80
C LEU A 218 6.53 16.98 -13.22
N ALA A 219 7.54 17.32 -14.03
CA ALA A 219 8.90 17.52 -13.55
C ALA A 219 8.98 18.67 -12.51
N GLY A 220 8.18 19.73 -12.69
CA GLY A 220 8.05 20.80 -11.70
C GLY A 220 7.48 20.30 -10.37
N VAL A 221 6.42 19.47 -10.41
CA VAL A 221 5.85 18.83 -9.20
C VAL A 221 6.87 17.89 -8.57
N GLN A 222 7.59 17.10 -9.37
CA GLN A 222 8.62 16.19 -8.86
C GLN A 222 9.71 16.93 -8.08
N SER A 223 10.21 18.04 -8.61
CA SER A 223 11.24 18.84 -7.93
C SER A 223 10.76 19.37 -6.57
N GLN A 224 9.50 19.79 -6.47
CA GLN A 224 8.93 20.25 -5.20
C GLN A 224 8.78 19.11 -4.19
N ILE A 225 8.32 17.93 -4.63
CA ILE A 225 8.24 16.73 -3.78
C ILE A 225 9.61 16.30 -3.28
N GLU A 226 10.63 16.34 -4.13
CA GLU A 226 12.01 16.03 -3.74
C GLU A 226 12.52 16.99 -2.67
N GLY A 227 12.19 18.28 -2.74
CA GLY A 227 12.45 19.26 -1.68
C GLY A 227 11.84 18.83 -0.34
N MET A 228 10.57 18.46 -0.33
CA MET A 228 9.89 17.99 0.89
C MET A 228 10.54 16.74 1.49
N LEU A 229 11.05 15.83 0.65
CA LEU A 229 11.69 14.59 1.12
C LEU A 229 13.10 14.83 1.70
N VAL A 230 13.82 15.86 1.22
CA VAL A 230 15.16 16.20 1.70
C VAL A 230 15.12 16.96 3.02
N ASP A 231 14.16 17.85 3.20
CA ASP A 231 14.05 18.70 4.40
C ASP A 231 13.51 17.95 5.64
N ARG A 232 12.98 16.74 5.48
CA ARG A 232 12.57 15.92 6.62
C ARG A 232 13.80 15.21 7.22
N PRO A 233 14.16 15.47 8.49
CA PRO A 233 15.28 14.78 9.12
C PRO A 233 15.02 13.27 9.10
N ARG A 234 15.93 12.53 8.45
CA ARG A 234 15.94 11.06 8.51
C ARG A 234 15.93 10.65 9.98
N ARG A 235 15.04 9.74 10.37
CA ARG A 235 14.91 9.20 11.74
C ARG A 235 16.28 9.07 12.40
N ASN A 236 16.50 9.79 13.50
CA ASN A 236 17.64 9.55 14.39
C ASN A 236 17.45 8.12 14.97
N ILE A 237 18.26 7.19 14.46
CA ILE A 237 18.37 5.87 15.08
C ILE A 237 19.09 6.09 16.40
N LEU A 238 18.33 6.25 17.47
CA LEU A 238 18.86 6.18 18.83
C LEU A 238 19.41 4.77 19.04
N ARG A 239 20.70 4.57 18.79
CA ARG A 239 21.43 3.38 19.22
C ARG A 239 21.34 3.38 20.75
N ARG A 240 20.60 2.43 21.32
CA ARG A 240 20.71 2.14 22.75
C ARG A 240 22.18 1.79 22.99
N SER A 241 22.87 2.63 23.77
CA SER A 241 24.16 2.24 24.37
C SER A 241 23.95 0.99 25.22
N LYS A 242 24.82 -0.01 25.03
CA LYS A 242 24.86 -1.24 25.83
C LYS A 242 25.07 -0.93 27.30
#